data_bbae755b8eab6183e010d53a6f756ccd
#
_entry.id   bbae755b8eab6183e010d53a6f756ccd
#
_cell.length_a   1.000
_cell.length_b   1.000
_cell.length_c   1.000
_cell.angle_alpha   90.00
_cell.angle_beta   90.00
_cell.angle_gamma   90.00
#
_symmetry.space_group_name_H-M   'P 1'
#
loop_
_entity.id
_entity.type
_entity.pdbx_description
1 polymer ?
#
loop_
_entity_poly.entity_id
_entity_poly.type
_entity_poly.pdbx_seq_one_letter_code
_entity_poly.pdbx_strand_id
1 'polypeptide(L)'
;MSRATSTSKARTEALRRRRRARIGGALAIAVAVVVGVTIVSGADDESVSSQSTDEPRAKAACKAKPPPEADPQQYEGPRDVLEAGVDYSAVLETSCGPIRIDLLEEQAPSAVNSFVFLAREGFFDGLTWHRVVQRFVIQTGDPDGLNGHPPDGPGYTIPDELAGIENRDYVFGVVAMANTGQPGTGGSQFFIVVQPDGPAGLDPLYTIFGQAEGSRDTLLKISIKATKGGSNPQTMDEPRVPIYIEKARIIEG
;
A
#
# COMPACT_ATOMS: atom_id res chain seq x y z
N MET A 1 33.89 16.30 16.57
CA MET A 1 32.53 15.76 16.55
C MET A 1 31.56 16.65 15.75
N SER A 2 31.85 16.98 14.46
CA SER A 2 31.03 17.97 13.71
C SER A 2 30.80 17.63 12.21
N ARG A 3 31.08 16.41 11.75
CA ARG A 3 30.86 16.03 10.35
C ARG A 3 29.61 15.16 10.10
N ALA A 4 29.10 14.46 11.11
CA ALA A 4 27.95 13.54 10.95
C ALA A 4 26.58 14.25 10.81
N THR A 5 26.43 15.44 11.42
CA THR A 5 25.16 16.20 11.37
C THR A 5 24.91 16.92 10.04
N SER A 6 25.95 17.14 9.22
CA SER A 6 25.83 17.84 7.93
C SER A 6 25.29 16.93 6.82
N THR A 7 25.64 15.66 6.82
CA THR A 7 25.22 14.68 5.80
C THR A 7 23.75 14.29 5.93
N SER A 8 23.26 14.11 7.15
CA SER A 8 21.85 13.80 7.45
C SER A 8 20.93 14.92 6.94
N LYS A 9 21.26 16.17 7.26
CA LYS A 9 20.46 17.34 6.85
C LYS A 9 20.39 17.52 5.33
N ALA A 10 21.50 17.28 4.62
CA ALA A 10 21.56 17.36 3.16
C ALA A 10 20.72 16.25 2.49
N ARG A 11 20.69 15.05 3.08
CA ARG A 11 19.90 13.90 2.58
C ARG A 11 18.40 14.15 2.78
N THR A 12 17.98 14.65 3.94
CA THR A 12 16.58 15.02 4.22
C THR A 12 16.10 16.13 3.29
N GLU A 13 16.94 17.12 2.98
CA GLU A 13 16.60 18.16 1.99
C GLU A 13 16.54 17.62 0.56
N ALA A 14 17.39 16.67 0.20
CA ALA A 14 17.36 16.02 -1.12
C ALA A 14 16.08 15.19 -1.31
N LEU A 15 15.63 14.46 -0.29
CA LEU A 15 14.37 13.72 -0.29
C LEU A 15 13.17 14.68 -0.38
N ARG A 16 13.19 15.78 0.36
CA ARG A 16 12.15 16.84 0.26
C ARG A 16 12.12 17.50 -1.12
N ARG A 17 13.28 17.71 -1.76
CA ARG A 17 13.36 18.26 -3.14
C ARG A 17 12.84 17.26 -4.16
N ARG A 18 13.14 15.96 -4.04
CA ARG A 18 12.59 14.90 -4.90
C ARG A 18 11.08 14.78 -4.76
N ARG A 19 10.55 14.87 -3.52
CA ARG A 19 9.10 14.89 -3.24
C ARG A 19 8.42 16.11 -3.88
N ARG A 20 9.00 17.32 -3.77
CA ARG A 20 8.45 18.55 -4.39
C ARG A 20 8.52 18.54 -5.92
N ALA A 21 9.56 17.98 -6.52
CA ALA A 21 9.70 17.88 -7.97
C ALA A 21 8.68 16.89 -8.59
N ARG A 22 8.26 15.86 -7.87
CA ARG A 22 7.26 14.90 -8.35
C ARG A 22 5.81 15.41 -8.24
N ILE A 23 5.53 16.40 -7.38
CA ILE A 23 4.19 16.99 -7.21
C ILE A 23 3.97 18.17 -8.21
N GLY A 24 5.03 18.73 -8.80
CA GLY A 24 4.99 19.91 -9.68
C GLY A 24 4.77 19.67 -11.16
N GLY A 25 4.54 18.44 -11.61
CA GLY A 25 4.48 18.04 -13.03
C GLY A 25 3.08 17.93 -13.63
N ALA A 26 2.11 18.73 -13.22
CA ALA A 26 0.83 18.85 -13.93
C ALA A 26 0.93 19.95 -14.99
N LEU A 27 1.32 19.58 -16.20
CA LEU A 27 1.34 20.47 -17.35
C LEU A 27 -0.10 20.66 -17.86
N ALA A 28 -0.61 21.88 -17.76
CA ALA A 28 -1.90 22.26 -18.32
C ALA A 28 -1.80 22.25 -19.87
N ILE A 29 -2.47 21.31 -20.53
CA ILE A 29 -2.68 21.36 -21.98
C ILE A 29 -4.03 22.04 -22.21
N ALA A 30 -3.96 23.27 -22.71
CA ALA A 30 -5.12 23.99 -23.20
C ALA A 30 -5.51 23.41 -24.58
N VAL A 31 -6.67 22.78 -24.67
CA VAL A 31 -7.27 22.36 -25.95
C VAL A 31 -8.18 23.47 -26.44
N ALA A 32 -7.79 24.11 -27.53
CA ALA A 32 -8.63 25.05 -28.25
C ALA A 32 -9.66 24.26 -29.07
N VAL A 33 -10.94 24.42 -28.75
CA VAL A 33 -12.05 23.88 -29.54
C VAL A 33 -12.36 24.86 -30.66
N VAL A 34 -12.10 24.47 -31.90
CA VAL A 34 -12.61 25.16 -33.08
C VAL A 34 -13.94 24.49 -33.47
N VAL A 35 -15.03 25.25 -33.31
CA VAL A 35 -16.35 24.82 -33.77
C VAL A 35 -16.48 25.22 -35.25
N GLY A 36 -16.45 24.25 -36.14
CA GLY A 36 -16.85 24.41 -37.53
C GLY A 36 -18.20 23.71 -37.76
N VAL A 37 -19.24 24.51 -37.94
CA VAL A 37 -20.56 24.02 -38.37
C VAL A 37 -20.58 23.99 -39.86
N THR A 38 -20.74 22.80 -40.46
CA THR A 38 -21.21 22.65 -41.84
C THR A 38 -22.44 21.73 -41.87
N ILE A 39 -23.56 22.33 -42.24
CA ILE A 39 -24.82 21.61 -42.49
C ILE A 39 -24.76 21.07 -43.93
N VAL A 40 -24.85 19.78 -44.08
CA VAL A 40 -25.21 19.13 -45.37
C VAL A 40 -26.35 18.14 -45.11
N SER A 41 -27.49 18.44 -45.75
CA SER A 41 -28.64 17.55 -45.79
C SER A 41 -28.41 16.45 -46.84
N GLY A 42 -28.65 15.20 -46.47
CA GLY A 42 -28.69 14.07 -47.36
C GLY A 42 -29.20 12.88 -46.59
N ALA A 43 -30.43 12.49 -46.88
CA ALA A 43 -31.05 11.26 -46.39
C ALA A 43 -30.40 10.07 -47.08
N ASP A 44 -29.95 9.08 -46.33
CA ASP A 44 -30.00 7.67 -46.69
C ASP A 44 -29.79 6.85 -45.41
N ASP A 45 -30.69 5.91 -45.28
CA ASP A 45 -30.91 4.99 -44.20
C ASP A 45 -29.83 3.89 -44.26
N GLU A 46 -28.82 3.98 -43.38
CA GLU A 46 -27.95 2.84 -43.12
C GLU A 46 -27.80 2.68 -41.60
N SER A 47 -28.34 1.57 -41.12
CA SER A 47 -28.22 1.07 -39.76
C SER A 47 -26.76 0.89 -39.38
N VAL A 48 -26.17 1.92 -38.83
CA VAL A 48 -24.85 1.84 -38.16
C VAL A 48 -25.06 1.13 -36.84
N SER A 49 -24.81 -0.18 -36.86
CA SER A 49 -24.54 -0.96 -35.67
C SER A 49 -23.42 -0.29 -34.91
N SER A 50 -23.77 0.42 -33.82
CA SER A 50 -22.82 0.88 -32.83
C SER A 50 -22.18 -0.36 -32.17
N GLN A 51 -21.10 -0.84 -32.76
CA GLN A 51 -20.18 -1.70 -32.06
C GLN A 51 -19.59 -0.85 -30.94
N SER A 52 -20.22 -0.92 -29.77
CA SER A 52 -19.54 -0.63 -28.52
C SER A 52 -18.35 -1.58 -28.48
N THR A 53 -17.17 -1.02 -28.70
CA THR A 53 -15.92 -1.69 -28.34
C THR A 53 -15.88 -1.77 -26.82
N ASP A 54 -16.68 -2.65 -26.25
CA ASP A 54 -16.41 -3.26 -24.97
C ASP A 54 -15.13 -4.08 -25.17
N GLU A 55 -13.98 -3.39 -25.09
CA GLU A 55 -12.78 -4.10 -24.73
C GLU A 55 -13.11 -4.84 -23.42
N PRO A 56 -12.97 -6.16 -23.39
CA PRO A 56 -13.13 -6.90 -22.16
C PRO A 56 -12.00 -6.40 -21.25
N ARG A 57 -12.32 -5.48 -20.33
CA ARG A 57 -11.47 -5.11 -19.22
C ARG A 57 -11.15 -6.42 -18.52
N ALA A 58 -10.03 -7.03 -18.94
CA ALA A 58 -9.61 -8.34 -18.52
C ALA A 58 -9.68 -8.35 -17.00
N LYS A 59 -10.60 -9.15 -16.47
CA LYS A 59 -10.65 -9.51 -15.07
C LYS A 59 -9.33 -10.20 -14.80
N ALA A 60 -8.29 -9.42 -14.48
CA ALA A 60 -6.98 -9.95 -14.15
C ALA A 60 -7.18 -10.79 -12.89
N ALA A 61 -7.42 -12.08 -13.10
CA ALA A 61 -7.47 -13.04 -12.02
C ALA A 61 -6.10 -13.04 -11.37
N CYS A 62 -6.04 -12.64 -10.10
CA CYS A 62 -4.88 -12.93 -9.30
C CYS A 62 -4.74 -14.45 -9.31
N LYS A 63 -3.58 -14.96 -9.65
CA LYS A 63 -3.32 -16.40 -9.75
C LYS A 63 -3.24 -16.94 -8.32
N ALA A 64 -4.36 -17.26 -7.71
CA ALA A 64 -4.39 -17.83 -6.38
C ALA A 64 -4.06 -19.33 -6.44
N LYS A 65 -2.79 -19.67 -6.33
CA LYS A 65 -2.41 -20.94 -5.74
C LYS A 65 -2.19 -20.66 -4.26
N PRO A 66 -2.97 -21.27 -3.34
CA PRO A 66 -2.73 -21.06 -1.92
C PRO A 66 -1.26 -21.36 -1.63
N PRO A 67 -0.54 -20.48 -0.94
CA PRO A 67 0.77 -20.80 -0.42
C PRO A 67 0.62 -21.93 0.61
N PRO A 68 1.72 -22.57 1.02
CA PRO A 68 1.72 -23.40 2.22
C PRO A 68 1.09 -22.60 3.37
N GLU A 69 0.38 -23.30 4.24
CA GLU A 69 -0.22 -22.68 5.42
C GLU A 69 0.83 -21.85 6.15
N ALA A 70 0.50 -20.61 6.44
CA ALA A 70 1.39 -19.74 7.18
C ALA A 70 1.58 -20.33 8.58
N ASP A 71 2.82 -20.43 9.04
CA ASP A 71 3.16 -20.84 10.41
C ASP A 71 3.68 -19.60 11.16
N PRO A 72 2.77 -18.73 11.64
CA PRO A 72 3.14 -17.49 12.27
C PRO A 72 3.75 -17.76 13.63
N GLN A 73 5.04 -17.46 13.74
CA GLN A 73 5.73 -17.55 15.01
C GLN A 73 5.49 -16.29 15.85
N GLN A 74 5.45 -16.47 17.16
CA GLN A 74 5.42 -15.37 18.11
C GLN A 74 6.82 -15.08 18.64
N TYR A 75 7.10 -13.81 18.90
CA TYR A 75 8.40 -13.33 19.37
C TYR A 75 8.21 -12.47 20.62
N GLU A 76 9.22 -12.41 21.49
CA GLU A 76 9.21 -11.52 22.65
C GLU A 76 9.39 -10.03 22.25
N GLY A 77 9.93 -9.77 21.07
CA GLY A 77 10.19 -8.45 20.51
C GLY A 77 11.02 -8.56 19.22
N PRO A 78 11.07 -7.48 18.41
CA PRO A 78 11.94 -7.47 17.25
C PRO A 78 13.40 -7.37 17.68
N ARG A 79 14.27 -8.14 17.02
CA ARG A 79 15.73 -7.92 17.11
C ARG A 79 16.09 -6.65 16.34
N ASP A 80 17.14 -5.95 16.76
CA ASP A 80 17.70 -4.85 15.99
C ASP A 80 18.36 -5.41 14.73
N VAL A 81 17.80 -5.10 13.58
CA VAL A 81 18.22 -5.63 12.28
C VAL A 81 18.57 -4.54 11.28
N LEU A 82 18.39 -3.28 11.62
CA LEU A 82 18.75 -2.16 10.76
C LEU A 82 20.19 -1.72 10.99
N GLU A 83 20.92 -1.52 9.91
CA GLU A 83 22.26 -0.98 9.93
C GLU A 83 22.25 0.52 9.65
N ALA A 84 23.07 1.27 10.38
CA ALA A 84 23.12 2.72 10.24
C ALA A 84 23.59 3.14 8.82
N GLY A 85 22.80 3.93 8.13
CA GLY A 85 23.12 4.47 6.81
C GLY A 85 22.82 3.55 5.64
N VAL A 86 22.21 2.40 5.88
CA VAL A 86 21.68 1.50 4.85
C VAL A 86 20.25 1.92 4.52
N ASP A 87 19.93 2.01 3.22
CA ASP A 87 18.57 2.20 2.72
C ASP A 87 17.90 0.83 2.60
N TYR A 88 16.68 0.72 3.10
CA TYR A 88 15.92 -0.52 3.03
C TYR A 88 14.71 -0.37 2.10
N SER A 89 14.48 -1.41 1.32
CA SER A 89 13.22 -1.57 0.58
C SER A 89 12.70 -2.99 0.72
N ALA A 90 11.40 -3.14 0.50
CA ALA A 90 10.77 -4.46 0.51
C ALA A 90 10.11 -4.77 -0.83
N VAL A 91 10.08 -6.05 -1.18
CA VAL A 91 9.25 -6.57 -2.28
C VAL A 91 8.31 -7.62 -1.70
N LEU A 92 7.02 -7.30 -1.72
CA LEU A 92 5.98 -8.28 -1.44
C LEU A 92 5.58 -8.94 -2.76
N GLU A 93 5.98 -10.17 -2.97
CA GLU A 93 5.49 -10.98 -4.07
C GLU A 93 4.07 -11.42 -3.72
N THR A 94 3.08 -10.96 -4.47
CA THR A 94 1.69 -11.29 -4.20
C THR A 94 1.09 -12.11 -5.35
N SER A 95 0.02 -12.83 -5.08
CA SER A 95 -0.74 -13.54 -6.10
C SER A 95 -1.31 -12.63 -7.21
N CYS A 96 -1.28 -11.30 -7.00
CA CYS A 96 -1.72 -10.29 -7.97
C CYS A 96 -0.56 -9.58 -8.71
N GLY A 97 0.68 -9.84 -8.32
CA GLY A 97 1.90 -9.21 -8.79
C GLY A 97 2.70 -8.57 -7.66
N PRO A 98 3.92 -8.12 -7.92
CA PRO A 98 4.79 -7.57 -6.89
C PRO A 98 4.33 -6.19 -6.42
N ILE A 99 4.56 -5.92 -5.14
CA ILE A 99 4.46 -4.59 -4.52
C ILE A 99 5.85 -4.26 -3.99
N ARG A 100 6.42 -3.15 -4.46
CA ARG A 100 7.70 -2.62 -3.98
C ARG A 100 7.42 -1.49 -3.00
N ILE A 101 8.10 -1.51 -1.86
CA ILE A 101 7.94 -0.54 -0.79
C ILE A 101 9.31 0.04 -0.47
N ASP A 102 9.45 1.35 -0.61
CA ASP A 102 10.56 2.12 -0.07
C ASP A 102 10.30 2.33 1.42
N LEU A 103 11.20 1.87 2.28
CA LEU A 103 11.03 1.94 3.74
C LEU A 103 11.58 3.26 4.29
N LEU A 104 11.00 3.77 5.34
CA LEU A 104 11.28 5.09 5.90
C LEU A 104 12.01 4.96 7.25
N GLU A 105 13.17 4.31 7.26
CA GLU A 105 13.91 3.95 8.47
C GLU A 105 14.36 5.16 9.30
N GLU A 106 14.56 6.33 8.70
CA GLU A 106 14.89 7.56 9.44
C GLU A 106 13.66 8.18 10.12
N GLN A 107 12.44 7.92 9.59
CA GLN A 107 11.19 8.53 10.04
C GLN A 107 10.41 7.65 11.00
N ALA A 108 10.48 6.34 10.80
CA ALA A 108 9.78 5.34 11.58
C ALA A 108 10.70 4.14 11.88
N PRO A 109 11.84 4.37 12.60
CA PRO A 109 12.84 3.33 12.82
C PRO A 109 12.30 2.11 13.55
N SER A 110 11.39 2.26 14.51
CA SER A 110 10.82 1.12 15.25
C SER A 110 9.90 0.29 14.36
N ALA A 111 9.05 0.94 13.56
CA ALA A 111 8.14 0.27 12.65
C ALA A 111 8.91 -0.43 11.52
N VAL A 112 9.91 0.25 10.93
CA VAL A 112 10.75 -0.35 9.88
C VAL A 112 11.56 -1.50 10.42
N ASN A 113 12.18 -1.37 11.60
CA ASN A 113 12.94 -2.46 12.22
C ASN A 113 12.07 -3.70 12.47
N SER A 114 10.87 -3.49 13.02
CA SER A 114 9.91 -4.59 13.24
C SER A 114 9.49 -5.24 11.92
N PHE A 115 9.17 -4.44 10.90
CA PHE A 115 8.77 -4.95 9.60
C PHE A 115 9.90 -5.75 8.91
N VAL A 116 11.14 -5.22 8.91
CA VAL A 116 12.31 -5.89 8.34
C VAL A 116 12.62 -7.19 9.08
N PHE A 117 12.58 -7.16 10.42
CA PHE A 117 12.74 -8.36 11.25
C PHE A 117 11.72 -9.43 10.87
N LEU A 118 10.44 -9.12 10.88
CA LEU A 118 9.36 -10.06 10.56
C LEU A 118 9.44 -10.59 9.12
N ALA A 119 9.78 -9.72 8.16
CA ALA A 119 9.96 -10.13 6.76
C ALA A 119 11.12 -11.12 6.57
N ARG A 120 12.24 -10.90 7.28
CA ARG A 120 13.40 -11.82 7.27
C ARG A 120 13.11 -13.15 7.93
N GLU A 121 12.28 -13.17 8.98
CA GLU A 121 11.80 -14.40 9.62
C GLU A 121 10.73 -15.13 8.79
N GLY A 122 10.28 -14.56 7.66
CA GLY A 122 9.24 -15.15 6.80
C GLY A 122 7.82 -15.00 7.36
N PHE A 123 7.61 -14.16 8.37
CA PHE A 123 6.33 -13.99 9.06
C PHE A 123 5.18 -13.62 8.11
N PHE A 124 5.46 -12.85 7.06
CA PHE A 124 4.44 -12.40 6.12
C PHE A 124 4.14 -13.40 5.00
N ASP A 125 4.95 -14.44 4.85
CA ASP A 125 4.80 -15.44 3.79
C ASP A 125 3.51 -16.26 4.02
N GLY A 126 2.66 -16.32 3.02
CA GLY A 126 1.39 -17.00 3.10
C GLY A 126 0.23 -16.17 3.65
N LEU A 127 0.48 -15.01 4.24
CA LEU A 127 -0.58 -14.18 4.81
C LEU A 127 -1.50 -13.61 3.73
N THR A 128 -2.77 -13.40 4.10
CA THR A 128 -3.79 -12.87 3.21
C THR A 128 -3.92 -11.35 3.32
N TRP A 129 -4.37 -10.73 2.24
CA TRP A 129 -4.95 -9.40 2.28
C TRP A 129 -6.39 -9.55 2.80
N HIS A 130 -6.53 -9.59 4.12
CA HIS A 130 -7.79 -9.91 4.78
C HIS A 130 -8.85 -8.80 4.66
N ARG A 131 -8.43 -7.56 4.42
CA ARG A 131 -9.33 -6.40 4.28
C ARG A 131 -9.00 -5.59 3.04
N VAL A 132 -10.00 -5.38 2.18
CA VAL A 132 -9.92 -4.57 0.97
C VAL A 132 -11.09 -3.61 0.93
N VAL A 133 -10.85 -2.35 1.27
CA VAL A 133 -11.82 -1.28 1.10
C VAL A 133 -11.53 -0.56 -0.22
N GLN A 134 -12.42 -0.73 -1.19
CA GLN A 134 -12.21 -0.20 -2.54
C GLN A 134 -11.96 1.31 -2.52
N ARG A 135 -10.93 1.75 -3.26
CA ARG A 135 -10.52 3.15 -3.37
C ARG A 135 -10.21 3.83 -2.02
N PHE A 136 -9.82 3.07 -1.03
CA PHE A 136 -9.45 3.57 0.28
C PHE A 136 -8.16 2.93 0.78
N VAL A 137 -8.23 1.72 1.36
CA VAL A 137 -7.06 0.98 1.86
C VAL A 137 -7.15 -0.51 1.55
N ILE A 138 -6.00 -1.16 1.49
CA ILE A 138 -5.86 -2.62 1.53
C ILE A 138 -4.98 -2.97 2.72
N GLN A 139 -5.36 -3.98 3.52
CA GLN A 139 -4.72 -4.32 4.78
C GLN A 139 -4.36 -5.80 4.85
N THR A 140 -3.22 -6.08 5.44
CA THR A 140 -2.62 -7.42 5.60
C THR A 140 -1.78 -7.49 6.88
N GLY A 141 -1.01 -8.55 7.07
CA GLY A 141 -0.10 -8.73 8.20
C GLY A 141 -0.73 -9.39 9.43
N ASP A 142 -1.95 -9.91 9.29
CA ASP A 142 -2.65 -10.67 10.33
C ASP A 142 -2.44 -12.16 10.08
N PRO A 143 -1.81 -12.92 11.01
CA PRO A 143 -1.64 -14.36 10.89
C PRO A 143 -2.95 -15.12 10.78
N ASP A 144 -3.97 -14.73 11.52
CA ASP A 144 -5.28 -15.36 11.48
C ASP A 144 -6.15 -14.92 10.28
N GLY A 145 -5.71 -13.88 9.58
CA GLY A 145 -6.34 -13.43 8.34
C GLY A 145 -7.74 -12.84 8.46
N LEU A 146 -8.38 -12.88 9.61
CA LEU A 146 -9.79 -12.52 9.76
C LEU A 146 -10.13 -11.73 11.02
N ASN A 147 -9.37 -11.83 12.09
CA ASN A 147 -9.83 -11.37 13.40
C ASN A 147 -9.15 -10.10 13.89
N GLY A 148 -7.98 -9.76 13.40
CA GLY A 148 -7.33 -8.47 13.66
C GLY A 148 -7.11 -8.13 15.12
N HIS A 149 -7.19 -9.11 16.02
CA HIS A 149 -7.10 -8.91 17.46
C HIS A 149 -5.79 -9.46 18.02
N PRO A 150 -5.07 -8.72 18.86
CA PRO A 150 -4.09 -9.33 19.74
C PRO A 150 -4.80 -10.41 20.60
N PRO A 151 -4.19 -11.61 20.80
CA PRO A 151 -2.76 -11.87 20.74
C PRO A 151 -2.21 -12.43 19.42
N ASP A 152 -2.96 -12.40 18.33
CA ASP A 152 -2.68 -13.14 17.09
C ASP A 152 -1.64 -12.49 16.18
N GLY A 153 -1.03 -11.38 16.61
CA GLY A 153 0.08 -10.72 15.97
C GLY A 153 1.43 -11.41 16.25
N PRO A 154 2.54 -10.67 16.14
CA PRO A 154 3.89 -11.21 16.29
C PRO A 154 4.29 -11.50 17.76
N GLY A 155 3.36 -11.39 18.71
CA GLY A 155 3.60 -11.58 20.15
C GLY A 155 4.03 -10.29 20.90
N TYR A 156 4.22 -9.19 20.18
CA TYR A 156 4.61 -7.89 20.75
C TYR A 156 3.91 -6.74 20.03
N THR A 157 4.00 -5.55 20.60
CA THR A 157 3.58 -4.30 19.98
C THR A 157 4.75 -3.32 19.89
N ILE A 158 4.63 -2.34 19.00
CA ILE A 158 5.62 -1.29 18.78
C ILE A 158 5.03 0.08 19.10
N PRO A 159 5.86 1.07 19.50
CA PRO A 159 5.41 2.43 19.73
C PRO A 159 4.95 3.11 18.43
N ASP A 160 4.03 4.05 18.55
CA ASP A 160 3.66 4.91 17.43
C ASP A 160 4.74 5.95 17.16
N GLU A 161 5.02 6.19 15.88
CA GLU A 161 5.98 7.18 15.39
C GLU A 161 5.25 8.20 14.52
N LEU A 162 4.61 9.18 15.18
CA LEU A 162 3.65 10.12 14.54
C LEU A 162 4.24 11.53 14.33
N ALA A 163 5.51 11.75 14.62
CA ALA A 163 6.12 13.08 14.55
C ALA A 163 6.06 13.67 13.13
N GLY A 164 5.32 14.76 12.96
CA GLY A 164 5.19 15.47 11.69
C GLY A 164 4.24 14.83 10.68
N ILE A 165 3.47 13.81 11.07
CA ILE A 165 2.42 13.21 10.24
C ILE A 165 1.16 14.05 10.33
N GLU A 166 0.54 14.33 9.19
CA GLU A 166 -0.75 15.00 9.06
C GLU A 166 -1.72 14.14 8.26
N ASN A 167 -3.03 14.35 8.40
CA ASN A 167 -4.06 13.61 7.66
C ASN A 167 -3.89 13.68 6.12
N ARG A 168 -3.31 14.76 5.60
CA ARG A 168 -2.99 14.95 4.17
C ARG A 168 -1.84 14.05 3.67
N ASP A 169 -1.09 13.43 4.55
CA ASP A 169 0.06 12.59 4.17
C ASP A 169 -0.37 11.17 3.77
N TYR A 170 -1.56 10.73 4.12
CA TYR A 170 -2.10 9.42 3.71
C TYR A 170 -2.60 9.46 2.26
N VAL A 171 -1.65 9.54 1.34
CA VAL A 171 -1.91 9.56 -0.12
C VAL A 171 -1.66 8.17 -0.73
N PHE A 172 -2.03 8.00 -2.00
CA PHE A 172 -1.86 6.74 -2.72
C PHE A 172 -0.44 6.17 -2.57
N GLY A 173 -0.37 4.90 -2.18
CA GLY A 173 0.88 4.15 -2.02
C GLY A 173 1.53 4.28 -0.64
N VAL A 174 1.06 5.17 0.23
CA VAL A 174 1.54 5.22 1.62
C VAL A 174 1.27 3.90 2.32
N VAL A 175 2.31 3.39 3.01
CA VAL A 175 2.25 2.18 3.84
C VAL A 175 2.31 2.61 5.30
N ALA A 176 1.30 2.23 6.07
CA ALA A 176 1.20 2.62 7.47
C ALA A 176 0.81 1.44 8.37
N MET A 177 1.30 1.47 9.62
CA MET A 177 0.95 0.46 10.64
C MET A 177 -0.52 0.57 11.00
N ALA A 178 -1.21 -0.57 11.02
CA ALA A 178 -2.54 -0.65 11.63
C ALA A 178 -2.41 -0.73 13.16
N ASN A 179 -3.40 -0.20 13.85
CA ASN A 179 -3.52 -0.27 15.30
C ASN A 179 -4.98 -0.50 15.72
N THR A 180 -5.23 -0.74 16.99
CA THR A 180 -6.57 -0.95 17.54
C THR A 180 -7.34 0.34 17.85
N GLY A 181 -6.84 1.49 17.43
CA GLY A 181 -7.33 2.82 17.82
C GLY A 181 -6.79 3.28 19.18
N GLN A 182 -5.90 2.51 19.79
CA GLN A 182 -5.18 2.90 21.01
C GLN A 182 -3.70 3.10 20.70
N PRO A 183 -3.03 4.05 21.35
CA PRO A 183 -1.60 4.27 21.16
C PRO A 183 -0.77 3.04 21.51
N GLY A 184 0.31 2.81 20.73
CA GLY A 184 1.28 1.74 20.99
C GLY A 184 0.74 0.33 20.79
N THR A 185 -0.30 0.15 19.98
CA THR A 185 -0.90 -1.16 19.68
C THR A 185 -0.58 -1.68 18.29
N GLY A 186 0.32 -1.03 17.56
CA GLY A 186 0.87 -1.53 16.31
C GLY A 186 1.63 -2.84 16.53
N GLY A 187 1.45 -3.82 15.65
CA GLY A 187 2.12 -5.13 15.72
C GLY A 187 2.70 -5.49 14.35
N SER A 188 2.09 -6.46 13.67
CA SER A 188 2.47 -6.88 12.31
C SER A 188 1.53 -6.38 11.23
N GLN A 189 0.31 -5.97 11.58
CA GLN A 189 -0.66 -5.53 10.59
C GLN A 189 -0.31 -4.15 10.02
N PHE A 190 -0.44 -4.01 8.70
CA PHE A 190 -0.25 -2.75 8.00
C PHE A 190 -1.25 -2.61 6.85
N PHE A 191 -1.45 -1.37 6.43
CA PHE A 191 -2.29 -1.08 5.27
C PHE A 191 -1.55 -0.22 4.25
N ILE A 192 -1.99 -0.32 3.00
CA ILE A 192 -1.54 0.54 1.91
C ILE A 192 -2.72 1.37 1.43
N VAL A 193 -2.52 2.68 1.35
CA VAL A 193 -3.53 3.60 0.83
C VAL A 193 -3.68 3.41 -0.68
N VAL A 194 -4.90 3.13 -1.12
CA VAL A 194 -5.25 2.95 -2.54
C VAL A 194 -6.29 3.96 -3.02
N GLN A 195 -6.51 5.04 -2.26
CA GLN A 195 -7.28 6.21 -2.67
C GLN A 195 -6.58 6.88 -3.86
N PRO A 196 -7.18 6.90 -5.07
CA PRO A 196 -6.45 7.34 -6.26
C PRO A 196 -6.25 8.85 -6.34
N ASP A 197 -7.15 9.62 -5.74
CA ASP A 197 -7.22 11.08 -5.86
C ASP A 197 -7.20 11.73 -4.48
N GLY A 198 -6.12 12.44 -4.17
CA GLY A 198 -5.96 13.16 -2.90
C GLY A 198 -5.71 12.27 -1.68
N PRO A 199 -5.76 12.87 -0.48
CA PRO A 199 -5.60 12.15 0.78
C PRO A 199 -6.79 11.23 1.08
N ALA A 200 -6.53 10.13 1.79
CA ALA A 200 -7.56 9.18 2.19
C ALA A 200 -8.48 9.68 3.32
N GLY A 201 -8.18 10.84 3.91
CA GLY A 201 -8.98 11.41 4.99
C GLY A 201 -8.84 10.67 6.33
N LEU A 202 -7.73 9.96 6.50
CA LEU A 202 -7.39 9.31 7.77
C LEU A 202 -6.87 10.33 8.78
N ASP A 203 -7.23 10.14 10.04
CA ASP A 203 -6.62 10.87 11.15
C ASP A 203 -5.14 10.48 11.29
N PRO A 204 -4.25 11.40 11.76
CA PRO A 204 -2.82 11.17 11.86
C PRO A 204 -2.45 10.28 13.07
N LEU A 205 -3.06 9.10 13.14
CA LEU A 205 -2.93 8.14 14.23
C LEU A 205 -2.17 6.87 13.83
N TYR A 206 -1.68 6.80 12.59
CA TYR A 206 -1.02 5.63 12.04
C TYR A 206 0.41 5.94 11.62
N THR A 207 1.38 5.22 12.17
CA THR A 207 2.79 5.37 11.80
C THR A 207 3.00 5.09 10.32
N ILE A 208 3.42 6.10 9.55
CA ILE A 208 3.81 5.93 8.14
C ILE A 208 5.25 5.42 8.11
N PHE A 209 5.46 4.20 7.64
CA PHE A 209 6.77 3.58 7.63
C PHE A 209 7.28 3.20 6.22
N GLY A 210 6.49 3.46 5.18
CA GLY A 210 6.92 3.17 3.81
C GLY A 210 6.07 3.85 2.74
N GLN A 211 6.56 3.76 1.50
CA GLN A 211 5.89 4.23 0.29
C GLN A 211 5.98 3.15 -0.79
N ALA A 212 4.84 2.69 -1.27
CA ALA A 212 4.80 1.75 -2.40
C ALA A 212 5.15 2.49 -3.71
N GLU A 213 6.22 2.06 -4.35
CA GLU A 213 6.73 2.65 -5.59
C GLU A 213 6.61 1.68 -6.77
N GLY A 214 6.28 2.22 -7.97
CA GLY A 214 6.19 1.41 -9.20
C GLY A 214 5.14 0.30 -9.20
N SER A 215 4.28 0.26 -8.17
CA SER A 215 3.35 -0.84 -7.91
C SER A 215 1.87 -0.48 -8.14
N ARG A 216 1.61 0.67 -8.77
CA ARG A 216 0.26 1.22 -8.95
C ARG A 216 -0.71 0.22 -9.56
N ASP A 217 -0.30 -0.49 -10.60
CA ASP A 217 -1.17 -1.44 -11.30
C ASP A 217 -1.54 -2.63 -10.41
N THR A 218 -0.58 -3.17 -9.64
CA THR A 218 -0.83 -4.24 -8.67
C THR A 218 -1.77 -3.77 -7.56
N LEU A 219 -1.51 -2.60 -6.97
CA LEU A 219 -2.35 -2.02 -5.93
C LEU A 219 -3.78 -1.79 -6.41
N LEU A 220 -3.96 -1.26 -7.61
CA LEU A 220 -5.28 -1.07 -8.21
C LEU A 220 -5.97 -2.40 -8.51
N LYS A 221 -5.25 -3.41 -8.99
CA LYS A 221 -5.81 -4.76 -9.19
C LYS A 221 -6.35 -5.35 -7.88
N ILE A 222 -5.64 -5.19 -6.78
CA ILE A 222 -6.08 -5.66 -5.47
C ILE A 222 -7.28 -4.84 -5.01
N SER A 223 -7.22 -3.51 -5.10
CA SER A 223 -8.23 -2.58 -4.58
C SER A 223 -9.63 -2.73 -5.19
N ILE A 224 -9.74 -3.31 -6.39
CA ILE A 224 -11.02 -3.52 -7.08
C ILE A 224 -11.59 -4.93 -6.92
N LYS A 225 -10.96 -5.79 -6.12
CA LYS A 225 -11.48 -7.15 -5.91
C LYS A 225 -12.81 -7.12 -5.20
N ALA A 226 -13.71 -7.97 -5.66
CA ALA A 226 -15.00 -8.14 -5.01
C ALA A 226 -14.81 -8.70 -3.59
N THR A 227 -15.43 -8.06 -2.63
CA THR A 227 -15.44 -8.48 -1.22
C THR A 227 -16.67 -9.33 -0.92
N LYS A 228 -16.68 -10.00 0.23
CA LYS A 228 -17.80 -10.82 0.67
C LYS A 228 -19.07 -9.98 0.84
N GLY A 229 -18.91 -8.74 1.31
CA GLY A 229 -20.02 -7.84 1.60
C GLY A 229 -20.87 -8.35 2.79
N GLY A 230 -22.06 -7.77 2.92
CA GLY A 230 -22.96 -8.10 4.02
C GLY A 230 -22.86 -7.14 5.18
N SER A 231 -23.47 -7.49 6.30
CA SER A 231 -23.57 -6.63 7.50
C SER A 231 -22.57 -6.99 8.61
N ASN A 232 -21.75 -8.00 8.42
CA ASN A 232 -20.71 -8.33 9.39
C ASN A 232 -19.46 -7.46 9.14
N PRO A 233 -19.15 -6.50 10.04
CA PRO A 233 -18.00 -5.60 9.86
C PRO A 233 -16.65 -6.30 9.76
N GLN A 234 -16.51 -7.50 10.31
CA GLN A 234 -15.26 -8.27 10.32
C GLN A 234 -14.97 -8.93 8.98
N THR A 235 -16.00 -9.25 8.18
CA THR A 235 -15.83 -10.01 6.94
C THR A 235 -16.33 -9.28 5.68
N MET A 236 -17.04 -8.16 5.84
CA MET A 236 -17.63 -7.44 4.69
C MET A 236 -16.58 -6.97 3.68
N ASP A 237 -15.41 -6.60 4.16
CA ASP A 237 -14.28 -6.09 3.36
C ASP A 237 -13.30 -7.21 2.95
N GLU A 238 -13.55 -8.45 3.35
CA GLU A 238 -12.71 -9.60 2.99
C GLU A 238 -12.89 -9.95 1.50
N PRO A 239 -11.80 -10.10 0.72
CA PRO A 239 -11.90 -10.53 -0.67
C PRO A 239 -12.59 -11.89 -0.81
N ARG A 240 -13.52 -12.00 -1.79
CA ARG A 240 -14.19 -13.28 -2.11
C ARG A 240 -13.22 -14.35 -2.59
N VAL A 241 -12.17 -13.93 -3.27
CA VAL A 241 -11.05 -14.78 -3.68
C VAL A 241 -9.85 -14.32 -2.89
N PRO A 242 -9.28 -15.17 -2.05
CA PRO A 242 -8.12 -14.81 -1.23
C PRO A 242 -6.97 -14.27 -2.09
N ILE A 243 -6.29 -13.26 -1.57
CA ILE A 243 -5.09 -12.66 -2.15
C ILE A 243 -3.99 -12.87 -1.13
N TYR A 244 -2.88 -13.44 -1.56
CA TYR A 244 -1.78 -13.85 -0.67
C TYR A 244 -0.53 -13.02 -0.90
N ILE A 245 0.26 -12.84 0.16
CA ILE A 245 1.69 -12.55 0.06
C ILE A 245 2.37 -13.91 -0.12
N GLU A 246 2.92 -14.15 -1.31
CA GLU A 246 3.64 -15.41 -1.59
C GLU A 246 5.01 -15.40 -0.92
N LYS A 247 5.65 -14.21 -0.89
CA LYS A 247 6.96 -13.99 -0.28
C LYS A 247 7.18 -12.52 0.03
N ALA A 248 7.72 -12.22 1.21
CA ALA A 248 8.27 -10.92 1.54
C ALA A 248 9.81 -10.96 1.47
N ARG A 249 10.43 -9.98 0.79
CA ARG A 249 11.89 -9.89 0.67
C ARG A 249 12.35 -8.48 1.01
N ILE A 250 13.44 -8.39 1.75
CA ILE A 250 14.11 -7.14 2.06
C ILE A 250 15.30 -6.97 1.10
N ILE A 251 15.49 -5.76 0.62
CA ILE A 251 16.61 -5.35 -0.24
C ILE A 251 17.31 -4.21 0.48
N GLU A 252 18.61 -4.31 0.58
CA GLU A 252 19.53 -3.31 1.14
C GLU A 252 20.20 -2.55 -0.01
N GLY A 253 20.23 -1.20 0.10
CA GLY A 253 20.75 -0.29 -0.92
C GLY A 253 21.97 0.50 -0.49
#